data_8635134e3ef9a8ff6be4c16f8fe0bff6
#
_entry.id   8635134e3ef9a8ff6be4c16f8fe0bff6
#
_cell.length_a   1.000
_cell.length_b   1.000
_cell.length_c   1.000
_cell.angle_alpha   90.00
_cell.angle_beta   90.00
_cell.angle_gamma   90.00
#
_symmetry.space_group_name_H-M   'P 1'
#
loop_
_entity.id
_entity.type
_entity.pdbx_description
1 polymer ?
#
loop_
_entity_poly.entity_id
_entity_poly.type
_entity_poly.pdbx_seq_one_letter_code
_entity_poly.pdbx_strand_id
1 'polypeptide(L)'
;MKTPLDAQKIRDDFPILQTRVYDKPLVYLDNAATTQKPRQVIDRVISYYYQNNSNAHRAKYFLAEKSSELYESARETVRKFIGAANSQEIIFTSGTTASINLVAQSLRKFYF
;
A
#
# COMPACT_ATOMS: atom_id res chain seq x y z
N MET A 1 -17.31 14.24 20.31
CA MET A 1 -18.23 13.48 19.43
C MET A 1 -17.47 13.11 18.18
N LYS A 2 -17.44 11.83 17.77
CA LYS A 2 -16.82 11.45 16.48
C LYS A 2 -17.76 11.90 15.36
N THR A 3 -17.23 12.65 14.39
CA THR A 3 -17.98 13.03 13.19
C THR A 3 -18.48 11.76 12.50
N PRO A 4 -19.76 11.69 12.09
CA PRO A 4 -20.26 10.54 11.34
C PRO A 4 -19.42 10.31 10.06
N LEU A 5 -19.23 9.05 9.69
CA LEU A 5 -18.52 8.67 8.47
C LEU A 5 -19.33 9.16 7.26
N ASP A 6 -18.74 10.04 6.46
CA ASP A 6 -19.32 10.50 5.20
C ASP A 6 -18.94 9.53 4.07
N ALA A 7 -19.80 8.55 3.83
CA ALA A 7 -19.58 7.52 2.82
C ALA A 7 -19.51 8.08 1.40
N GLN A 8 -20.22 9.18 1.10
CA GLN A 8 -20.18 9.81 -0.22
C GLN A 8 -18.83 10.47 -0.47
N LYS A 9 -18.33 11.21 0.48
CA LYS A 9 -17.01 11.84 0.41
C LYS A 9 -15.90 10.81 0.21
N ILE A 10 -15.98 9.67 0.91
CA ILE A 10 -15.02 8.57 0.72
C ILE A 10 -15.17 7.95 -0.68
N ARG A 11 -16.40 7.76 -1.15
CA ARG A 11 -16.68 7.21 -2.48
C ARG A 11 -16.08 8.07 -3.60
N ASP A 12 -16.04 9.37 -3.43
CA ASP A 12 -15.49 10.32 -4.43
C ASP A 12 -13.97 10.19 -4.60
N ASP A 13 -13.28 9.64 -3.60
CA ASP A 13 -11.85 9.30 -3.72
C ASP A 13 -11.56 8.14 -4.67
N PHE A 14 -12.57 7.34 -5.05
CA PHE A 14 -12.43 6.17 -5.90
C PHE A 14 -12.97 6.43 -7.32
N PRO A 15 -12.11 6.76 -8.30
CA PRO A 15 -12.57 7.14 -9.65
C PRO A 15 -13.44 6.08 -10.33
N ILE A 16 -13.13 4.79 -10.13
CA ILE A 16 -13.88 3.69 -10.72
C ILE A 16 -15.35 3.65 -10.27
N LEU A 17 -15.64 4.12 -9.04
CA LEU A 17 -17.00 4.12 -8.50
C LEU A 17 -17.89 5.21 -9.10
N GLN A 18 -17.34 6.09 -9.95
CA GLN A 18 -18.08 7.05 -10.76
C GLN A 18 -18.63 6.41 -12.05
N THR A 19 -18.22 5.19 -12.37
CA THR A 19 -18.71 4.43 -13.53
C THR A 19 -20.21 4.16 -13.40
N ARG A 20 -20.91 4.26 -14.53
CA ARG A 20 -22.31 3.87 -14.63
C ARG A 20 -22.45 2.56 -15.42
N VAL A 21 -23.28 1.67 -14.93
CA VAL A 21 -23.61 0.38 -15.55
C VAL A 21 -25.12 0.33 -15.76
N TYR A 22 -25.56 0.18 -17.02
CA TYR A 22 -26.99 0.23 -17.40
C TYR A 22 -27.70 1.48 -16.81
N ASP A 23 -27.06 2.65 -16.96
CA ASP A 23 -27.51 3.96 -16.45
C ASP A 23 -27.68 4.05 -14.92
N LYS A 24 -27.17 3.09 -14.18
CA LYS A 24 -27.15 3.10 -12.71
C LYS A 24 -25.73 3.30 -12.18
N PRO A 25 -25.55 3.91 -11.00
CA PRO A 25 -24.25 3.96 -10.35
C PRO A 25 -23.68 2.55 -10.11
N LEU A 26 -22.37 2.38 -10.34
CA LEU A 26 -21.69 1.12 -10.07
C LEU A 26 -21.82 0.76 -8.58
N VAL A 27 -22.26 -0.46 -8.30
CA VAL A 27 -22.17 -1.11 -6.99
C VAL A 27 -21.11 -2.19 -7.09
N TYR A 28 -20.03 -2.07 -6.30
CA TYR A 28 -18.93 -3.01 -6.28
C TYR A 28 -18.83 -3.68 -4.90
N LEU A 29 -19.02 -4.98 -4.83
CA LEU A 29 -19.10 -5.75 -3.58
C LEU A 29 -18.00 -6.83 -3.47
N ASP A 30 -17.03 -6.85 -4.39
CA ASP A 30 -15.97 -7.87 -4.46
C ASP A 30 -14.60 -7.36 -4.00
N ASN A 31 -14.58 -6.49 -2.99
CA ASN A 31 -13.30 -5.97 -2.44
C ASN A 31 -12.45 -7.05 -1.75
N ALA A 32 -13.03 -8.18 -1.37
CA ALA A 32 -12.28 -9.30 -0.79
C ALA A 32 -11.32 -9.94 -1.81
N ALA A 33 -11.74 -10.03 -3.07
CA ALA A 33 -10.90 -10.52 -4.17
C ALA A 33 -10.00 -9.42 -4.74
N THR A 34 -10.57 -8.25 -5.03
CA THR A 34 -9.86 -7.12 -5.61
C THR A 34 -10.32 -5.81 -5.01
N THR A 35 -9.51 -5.22 -4.15
CA THR A 35 -9.79 -3.92 -3.55
C THR A 35 -9.60 -2.80 -4.57
N GLN A 36 -10.60 -1.93 -4.73
CA GLN A 36 -10.51 -0.74 -5.56
C GLN A 36 -9.48 0.25 -4.99
N LYS A 37 -8.87 1.02 -5.87
CA LYS A 37 -7.78 1.94 -5.49
C LYS A 37 -8.28 3.37 -5.45
N PRO A 38 -8.06 4.12 -4.37
CA PRO A 38 -8.36 5.53 -4.32
C PRO A 38 -7.38 6.32 -5.20
N ARG A 39 -7.81 7.50 -5.63
CA ARG A 39 -7.02 8.41 -6.49
C ARG A 39 -5.61 8.64 -5.95
N GLN A 40 -5.48 8.88 -4.66
CA GLN A 40 -4.19 9.14 -4.00
C GLN A 40 -3.18 7.99 -4.21
N VAL A 41 -3.63 6.74 -4.21
CA VAL A 41 -2.77 5.58 -4.49
C VAL A 41 -2.38 5.52 -5.96
N ILE A 42 -3.34 5.73 -6.87
CA ILE A 42 -3.10 5.73 -8.32
C ILE A 42 -2.09 6.83 -8.69
N ASP A 43 -2.35 8.05 -8.24
CA ASP A 43 -1.51 9.21 -8.53
C ASP A 43 -0.09 9.03 -7.96
N ARG A 44 0.04 8.37 -6.80
CA ARG A 44 1.34 8.07 -6.21
C ARG A 44 2.15 7.09 -7.05
N VAL A 45 1.52 6.05 -7.58
CA VAL A 45 2.18 5.08 -8.48
C VAL A 45 2.62 5.77 -9.77
N ILE A 46 1.74 6.57 -10.38
CA ILE A 46 2.05 7.33 -11.61
C ILE A 46 3.21 8.30 -11.35
N SER A 47 3.14 9.09 -10.29
CA SER A 47 4.19 10.05 -9.92
C SER A 47 5.54 9.36 -9.68
N TYR A 48 5.54 8.18 -9.06
CA TYR A 48 6.78 7.41 -8.87
C TYR A 48 7.43 7.04 -10.21
N TYR A 49 6.65 6.52 -11.17
CA TYR A 49 7.18 6.16 -12.48
C TYR A 49 7.67 7.35 -13.29
N TYR A 50 7.01 8.48 -13.20
CA TYR A 50 7.42 9.69 -13.92
C TYR A 50 8.65 10.39 -13.32
N GLN A 51 8.87 10.32 -12.02
CA GLN A 51 9.79 11.22 -11.34
C GLN A 51 10.91 10.51 -10.56
N ASN A 52 10.70 9.26 -10.11
CA ASN A 52 11.58 8.63 -9.13
C ASN A 52 11.94 7.17 -9.46
N ASN A 53 11.46 6.63 -10.60
CA ASN A 53 11.66 5.23 -10.93
C ASN A 53 13.15 4.89 -11.08
N SER A 54 13.70 4.23 -10.07
CA SER A 54 15.09 3.80 -10.04
C SER A 54 15.30 2.65 -9.06
N ASN A 55 16.51 2.09 -9.03
CA ASN A 55 16.88 1.05 -8.09
C ASN A 55 16.83 1.61 -6.65
N ALA A 56 15.93 1.11 -5.83
CA ALA A 56 15.97 1.34 -4.39
C ALA A 56 17.08 0.45 -3.79
N HIS A 57 17.89 1.00 -2.89
CA HIS A 57 19.04 0.40 -2.22
C HIS A 57 20.34 0.26 -3.07
N ARG A 58 21.46 0.54 -2.44
CA ARG A 58 22.86 0.32 -2.87
C ARG A 58 23.42 1.17 -4.02
N ALA A 59 22.68 2.07 -4.61
CA ALA A 59 23.25 2.97 -5.61
C ALA A 59 23.41 4.39 -5.04
N LYS A 60 24.57 5.02 -5.32
CA LYS A 60 24.92 6.35 -4.83
C LYS A 60 24.66 7.40 -5.92
N TYR A 61 23.40 7.52 -6.36
CA TYR A 61 22.98 8.59 -7.25
C TYR A 61 21.59 9.09 -6.84
N PHE A 62 21.27 10.33 -7.20
CA PHE A 62 20.12 11.08 -6.72
C PHE A 62 18.79 10.31 -6.76
N LEU A 63 18.45 9.68 -7.89
CA LEU A 63 17.18 8.96 -8.01
C LEU A 63 17.13 7.71 -7.12
N ALA A 64 18.23 7.00 -6.93
CA ALA A 64 18.29 5.84 -6.07
C ALA A 64 18.15 6.22 -4.59
N GLU A 65 18.78 7.31 -4.17
CA GLU A 65 18.62 7.86 -2.83
C GLU A 65 17.15 8.25 -2.60
N LYS A 66 16.55 8.96 -3.58
CA LYS A 66 15.15 9.39 -3.51
C LYS A 66 14.18 8.20 -3.45
N SER A 67 14.38 7.17 -4.25
CA SER A 67 13.58 5.94 -4.20
C SER A 67 13.72 5.24 -2.85
N SER A 68 14.91 5.19 -2.29
CA SER A 68 15.17 4.61 -0.97
C SER A 68 14.47 5.39 0.15
N GLU A 69 14.55 6.72 0.12
CA GLU A 69 13.83 7.59 1.07
C GLU A 69 12.32 7.34 1.03
N LEU A 70 11.73 7.24 -0.16
CA LEU A 70 10.31 6.99 -0.34
C LEU A 70 9.90 5.63 0.21
N TYR A 71 10.71 4.61 -0.02
CA TYR A 71 10.49 3.26 0.49
C TYR A 71 10.53 3.21 2.02
N GLU A 72 11.55 3.81 2.64
CA GLU A 72 11.68 3.85 4.10
C GLU A 72 10.61 4.74 4.75
N SER A 73 10.22 5.82 4.10
CA SER A 73 9.08 6.66 4.55
C SER A 73 7.76 5.88 4.57
N ALA A 74 7.52 5.04 3.55
CA ALA A 74 6.36 4.16 3.52
C ALA A 74 6.40 3.14 4.67
N ARG A 75 7.58 2.53 4.94
CA ARG A 75 7.80 1.62 6.06
C ARG A 75 7.46 2.28 7.39
N GLU A 76 7.96 3.49 7.60
CA GLU A 76 7.72 4.27 8.82
C GLU A 76 6.23 4.64 8.99
N THR A 77 5.53 4.92 7.89
CA THR A 77 4.09 5.18 7.90
C THR A 77 3.32 3.95 8.34
N VAL A 78 3.65 2.76 7.82
CA VAL A 78 3.03 1.50 8.24
C VAL A 78 3.36 1.21 9.69
N ARG A 79 4.62 1.37 10.11
CA ARG A 79 5.04 1.20 11.51
C ARG A 79 4.14 1.99 12.47
N LYS A 80 3.97 3.29 12.21
CA LYS A 80 3.12 4.17 13.03
C LYS A 80 1.66 3.72 13.03
N PHE A 81 1.15 3.32 11.88
CA PHE A 81 -0.25 2.93 11.72
C PHE A 81 -0.61 1.67 12.53
N ILE A 82 0.29 0.67 12.55
CA ILE A 82 0.06 -0.57 13.31
C ILE A 82 0.59 -0.53 14.74
N GLY A 83 1.29 0.55 15.15
CA GLY A 83 1.84 0.69 16.49
C GLY A 83 3.09 -0.15 16.76
N ALA A 84 3.84 -0.54 15.72
CA ALA A 84 5.08 -1.28 15.88
C ALA A 84 6.17 -0.40 16.55
N ALA A 85 7.04 -1.00 17.37
CA ALA A 85 8.08 -0.26 18.10
C ALA A 85 9.18 0.23 17.14
N ASN A 86 9.62 -0.60 16.20
CA ASN A 86 10.72 -0.31 15.29
C ASN A 86 10.34 -0.53 13.82
N SER A 87 10.94 0.23 12.90
CA SER A 87 10.71 0.08 11.46
C SER A 87 11.17 -1.28 10.91
N GLN A 88 12.15 -1.91 11.55
CA GLN A 88 12.64 -3.25 11.21
C GLN A 88 11.60 -4.36 11.42
N GLU A 89 10.56 -4.11 12.22
CA GLU A 89 9.43 -5.05 12.39
C GLU A 89 8.50 -5.08 11.17
N ILE A 90 8.65 -4.12 10.26
CA ILE A 90 7.84 -4.03 9.04
C ILE A 90 8.60 -4.65 7.88
N ILE A 91 8.09 -5.76 7.36
CA ILE A 91 8.64 -6.46 6.20
C ILE A 91 7.62 -6.44 5.07
N PHE A 92 7.94 -5.77 3.97
CA PHE A 92 7.13 -5.81 2.77
C PHE A 92 7.41 -7.08 1.98
N THR A 93 6.36 -7.77 1.58
CA THR A 93 6.40 -9.01 0.79
C THR A 93 5.55 -8.86 -0.48
N SER A 94 5.67 -9.82 -1.38
CA SER A 94 4.86 -9.85 -2.62
C SER A 94 3.41 -10.32 -2.42
N GLY A 95 3.01 -10.63 -1.18
CA GLY A 95 1.65 -11.03 -0.84
C GLY A 95 1.58 -12.02 0.32
N THR A 96 0.37 -12.43 0.69
CA THR A 96 0.09 -13.27 1.86
C THR A 96 0.85 -14.60 1.83
N THR A 97 0.91 -15.27 0.70
CA THR A 97 1.65 -16.55 0.57
C THR A 97 3.12 -16.38 0.90
N ALA A 98 3.76 -15.32 0.39
CA ALA A 98 5.16 -15.01 0.69
C ALA A 98 5.35 -14.69 2.18
N SER A 99 4.42 -13.94 2.78
CA SER A 99 4.47 -13.61 4.21
C SER A 99 4.37 -14.84 5.09
N ILE A 100 3.42 -15.74 4.82
CA ILE A 100 3.24 -16.98 5.59
C ILE A 100 4.48 -17.88 5.46
N ASN A 101 5.01 -18.05 4.26
CA ASN A 101 6.21 -18.84 4.04
C ASN A 101 7.45 -18.26 4.73
N LEU A 102 7.59 -16.94 4.72
CA LEU A 102 8.68 -16.27 5.43
C LEU A 102 8.60 -16.55 6.94
N VAL A 103 7.43 -16.41 7.54
CA VAL A 103 7.22 -16.69 8.97
C VAL A 103 7.48 -18.16 9.27
N ALA A 104 6.90 -19.09 8.49
CA ALA A 104 7.08 -20.52 8.70
C ALA A 104 8.56 -20.95 8.63
N GLN A 105 9.31 -20.46 7.63
CA GLN A 105 10.73 -20.75 7.49
C GLN A 105 11.58 -20.14 8.63
N SER A 106 11.23 -18.94 9.06
CA SER A 106 11.95 -18.27 10.16
C SER A 106 11.72 -19.00 11.48
N LEU A 107 10.48 -19.35 11.81
CA LEU A 107 10.13 -20.05 13.05
C LEU A 107 10.69 -21.48 13.09
N ARG A 108 10.79 -22.17 11.96
CA ARG A 108 11.36 -23.52 11.88
C ARG A 108 12.77 -23.61 12.51
N LYS A 109 13.57 -22.56 12.34
CA LYS A 109 14.95 -22.53 12.90
C LYS A 109 14.99 -22.39 14.42
N PHE A 110 13.90 -21.96 15.06
CA PHE A 110 13.85 -21.69 16.50
C PHE A 110 13.02 -22.74 17.27
N TYR A 111 12.11 -23.43 16.61
CA TYR A 111 11.14 -24.30 17.27
C TYR A 111 11.17 -25.76 16.79
N PHE A 112 11.91 -26.07 15.72
CA PHE A 112 12.07 -27.41 15.15
C PHE A 112 13.52 -27.65 14.70
#